data_106402e1a0787dff773d90729d12b74f
#
_entry.id   106402e1a0787dff773d90729d12b74f
#
_cell.length_a   1.000
_cell.length_b   1.000
_cell.length_c   1.000
_cell.angle_alpha   90.00
_cell.angle_beta   90.00
_cell.angle_gamma   90.00
#
_symmetry.space_group_name_H-M   'P 1'
#
loop_
_entity.id
_entity.type
_entity.pdbx_description
1 polymer ?
#
loop_
_entity_poly.entity_id
_entity_poly.type
_entity_poly.pdbx_seq_one_letter_code
_entity_poly.pdbx_strand_id
1 'polypeptide(L)'
;MLRVLAFEDTVDIEALLISGGVDVSQVHLTQHWTTEDALSRIEAWAPDVLLLDHFIPPATGLEVLRAHLASTAKGSRRAPTIVAMSSEAKCNEAMVDAGADRGVVKHRLATLPFWPRATTGR
;
A
#
# COMPACT_ATOMS: atom_id res chain seq x y z
N MET A 1 -8.78 -12.57 -6.92
CA MET A 1 -9.02 -11.19 -6.50
C MET A 1 -7.76 -10.63 -5.86
N LEU A 2 -7.41 -9.41 -6.19
CA LEU A 2 -6.21 -8.76 -5.66
C LEU A 2 -6.45 -8.33 -4.21
N ARG A 3 -5.62 -8.81 -3.30
CA ARG A 3 -5.73 -8.46 -1.87
C ARG A 3 -4.81 -7.30 -1.56
N VAL A 4 -5.38 -6.20 -1.08
CA VAL A 4 -4.64 -4.96 -0.83
C VAL A 4 -4.84 -4.52 0.61
N LEU A 5 -3.75 -4.19 1.27
CA LEU A 5 -3.77 -3.60 2.61
C LEU A 5 -3.14 -2.23 2.53
N ALA A 6 -3.85 -1.20 3.00
CA ALA A 6 -3.38 0.17 2.95
C ALA A 6 -3.28 0.77 4.35
N PHE A 7 -2.20 1.49 4.61
CA PHE A 7 -2.04 2.33 5.79
C PHE A 7 -1.99 3.78 5.33
N GLU A 8 -3.10 4.49 5.54
CA GLU A 8 -3.30 5.85 5.04
C GLU A 8 -4.30 6.54 5.95
N ASP A 9 -4.00 7.76 6.43
CA ASP A 9 -4.80 8.41 7.46
C ASP A 9 -5.62 9.63 7.00
N THR A 10 -5.53 10.03 5.74
CA THR A 10 -6.20 11.24 5.27
C THR A 10 -7.09 11.04 4.04
N VAL A 11 -6.80 10.06 3.22
CA VAL A 11 -7.48 9.85 1.94
C VAL A 11 -8.14 8.48 1.92
N ASP A 12 -9.37 8.42 1.46
CA ASP A 12 -10.05 7.15 1.23
C ASP A 12 -9.46 6.51 -0.03
N ILE A 13 -8.69 5.43 0.14
CA ILE A 13 -7.98 4.78 -0.96
C ILE A 13 -8.96 4.18 -1.97
N GLU A 14 -10.07 3.59 -1.52
CA GLU A 14 -11.05 3.04 -2.45
C GLU A 14 -11.60 4.11 -3.37
N ALA A 15 -11.96 5.27 -2.81
CA ALA A 15 -12.47 6.38 -3.62
C ALA A 15 -11.42 6.88 -4.61
N LEU A 16 -10.15 6.93 -4.18
CA LEU A 16 -9.06 7.36 -5.05
C LEU A 16 -8.88 6.40 -6.22
N LEU A 17 -8.95 5.10 -5.97
CA LEU A 17 -8.82 4.09 -7.01
C LEU A 17 -10.00 4.15 -8.00
N ILE A 18 -11.22 4.30 -7.49
CA ILE A 18 -12.42 4.41 -8.33
C ILE A 18 -12.28 5.61 -9.26
N SER A 19 -11.88 6.76 -8.73
CA SER A 19 -11.76 7.98 -9.53
C SER A 19 -10.67 7.85 -10.61
N GLY A 20 -9.73 6.95 -10.42
CA GLY A 20 -8.67 6.67 -11.39
C GLY A 20 -8.97 5.52 -12.35
N GLY A 21 -10.18 4.99 -12.34
CA GLY A 21 -10.60 3.95 -13.30
C GLY A 21 -10.28 2.52 -12.89
N VAL A 22 -9.99 2.28 -11.62
CA VAL A 22 -9.76 0.93 -11.11
C VAL A 22 -11.09 0.23 -10.86
N ASP A 23 -11.20 -1.03 -11.26
CA ASP A 23 -12.37 -1.85 -10.98
C ASP A 23 -12.23 -2.45 -9.57
N VAL A 24 -12.76 -1.73 -8.58
CA VAL A 24 -12.63 -2.15 -7.18
C VAL A 24 -13.43 -3.40 -6.83
N SER A 25 -14.34 -3.84 -7.71
CA SER A 25 -15.04 -5.11 -7.50
C SER A 25 -14.09 -6.30 -7.59
N GLN A 26 -12.91 -6.11 -8.19
CA GLN A 26 -11.88 -7.13 -8.30
C GLN A 26 -10.75 -6.92 -7.30
N VAL A 27 -10.92 -6.02 -6.34
CA VAL A 27 -9.93 -5.70 -5.32
C VAL A 27 -10.53 -5.94 -3.95
N HIS A 28 -9.84 -6.71 -3.13
CA HIS A 28 -10.22 -6.90 -1.74
C HIS A 28 -9.35 -5.97 -0.89
N LEU A 29 -9.85 -4.78 -0.63
CA LEU A 29 -9.09 -3.70 0.03
C LEU A 29 -9.50 -3.55 1.49
N THR A 30 -8.51 -3.45 2.36
CA THR A 30 -8.70 -3.01 3.74
C THR A 30 -7.76 -1.84 3.98
N GLN A 31 -8.29 -0.76 4.53
CA GLN A 31 -7.52 0.42 4.90
C GLN A 31 -7.53 0.63 6.40
N HIS A 32 -6.35 0.86 6.96
CA HIS A 32 -6.19 1.27 8.35
C HIS A 32 -5.71 2.73 8.38
N TRP A 33 -6.30 3.50 9.27
CA TRP A 33 -6.06 4.93 9.39
C TRP A 33 -4.96 5.25 10.39
N THR A 34 -4.39 4.22 11.00
CA THR A 34 -3.22 4.32 11.88
C THR A 34 -2.30 3.14 11.59
N THR A 35 -1.05 3.25 12.05
CA THR A 35 -0.10 2.14 11.93
C THR A 35 -0.05 1.28 13.21
N GLU A 36 -1.02 1.43 14.11
CA GLU A 36 -1.13 0.56 15.26
C GLU A 36 -1.24 -0.89 14.82
N ASP A 37 -0.45 -1.75 15.46
CA ASP A 37 -0.44 -3.18 15.17
C ASP A 37 -0.16 -3.51 13.70
N ALA A 38 0.59 -2.64 13.01
CA ALA A 38 0.79 -2.78 11.57
C ALA A 38 1.34 -4.16 11.18
N LEU A 39 2.36 -4.66 11.88
CA LEU A 39 2.96 -5.95 11.53
C LEU A 39 1.98 -7.10 11.70
N SER A 40 1.22 -7.10 12.79
CA SER A 40 0.19 -8.12 13.03
C SER A 40 -0.88 -8.09 11.95
N ARG A 41 -1.27 -6.89 11.54
CA ARG A 41 -2.29 -6.73 10.50
C ARG A 41 -1.81 -7.19 9.14
N ILE A 42 -0.56 -6.89 8.80
CA ILE A 42 0.04 -7.34 7.53
C ILE A 42 0.10 -8.87 7.51
N GLU A 43 0.55 -9.47 8.61
CA GLU A 43 0.64 -10.93 8.69
C GLU A 43 -0.73 -11.60 8.59
N ALA A 44 -1.70 -11.07 9.33
CA ALA A 44 -3.05 -11.65 9.33
C ALA A 44 -3.76 -11.49 8.00
N TRP A 45 -3.60 -10.36 7.34
CA TRP A 45 -4.26 -10.09 6.06
C TRP A 45 -3.60 -10.82 4.90
N ALA A 46 -2.29 -11.02 4.96
CA ALA A 46 -1.49 -11.62 3.89
C ALA A 46 -1.77 -10.96 2.54
N PRO A 47 -1.51 -9.66 2.39
CA PRO A 47 -1.84 -8.95 1.16
C PRO A 47 -0.95 -9.31 -0.02
N ASP A 48 -1.48 -9.13 -1.23
CA ASP A 48 -0.68 -9.16 -2.45
C ASP A 48 0.05 -7.84 -2.63
N VAL A 49 -0.60 -6.74 -2.22
CA VAL A 49 -0.07 -5.39 -2.31
C VAL A 49 -0.20 -4.70 -0.97
N LEU A 50 0.88 -4.09 -0.51
CA LEU A 50 0.90 -3.30 0.71
C LEU A 50 1.16 -1.84 0.33
N LEU A 51 0.20 -0.98 0.64
CA LEU A 51 0.30 0.45 0.37
C LEU A 51 0.65 1.17 1.66
N LEU A 52 1.75 1.93 1.65
CA LEU A 52 2.22 2.64 2.84
C LEU A 52 2.35 4.13 2.57
N ASP A 53 1.59 4.94 3.30
CA ASP A 53 1.83 6.36 3.39
C ASP A 53 2.95 6.60 4.40
N HIS A 54 3.74 7.65 4.23
CA HIS A 54 4.82 7.95 5.16
C HIS A 54 4.32 8.68 6.40
N PHE A 55 3.48 9.72 6.21
CA PHE A 55 3.00 10.56 7.30
C PHE A 55 1.72 9.98 7.91
N ILE A 56 1.90 9.00 8.76
CA ILE A 56 0.79 8.30 9.42
C ILE A 56 1.23 7.94 10.85
N PRO A 57 0.43 8.26 11.89
CA PRO A 57 0.78 7.88 13.26
C PRO A 57 0.32 6.46 13.60
N PRO A 58 0.87 5.83 14.66
CA PRO A 58 1.99 6.32 15.48
C PRO A 58 3.36 6.08 14.87
N ALA A 59 3.51 5.09 13.98
CA ALA A 59 4.76 4.81 13.31
C ALA A 59 4.68 5.28 11.85
N THR A 60 5.75 5.89 11.34
CA THR A 60 5.77 6.33 9.94
C THR A 60 5.77 5.13 9.00
N GLY A 61 5.39 5.37 7.73
CA GLY A 61 5.45 4.33 6.72
C GLY A 61 6.85 3.72 6.59
N LEU A 62 7.90 4.54 6.69
CA LEU A 62 9.27 4.05 6.64
C LEU A 62 9.59 3.12 7.81
N GLU A 63 9.12 3.46 9.02
CA GLU A 63 9.30 2.61 10.19
C GLU A 63 8.59 1.27 10.02
N VAL A 64 7.35 1.30 9.53
CA VAL A 64 6.58 0.08 9.26
C VAL A 64 7.28 -0.78 8.21
N LEU A 65 7.76 -0.15 7.14
CA LEU A 65 8.50 -0.85 6.08
C LEU A 65 9.72 -1.58 6.64
N ARG A 66 10.54 -0.87 7.41
CA ARG A 66 11.75 -1.47 7.99
C ARG A 66 11.44 -2.63 8.91
N ALA A 67 10.43 -2.46 9.76
CA ALA A 67 10.02 -3.50 10.68
C ALA A 67 9.46 -4.72 9.94
N HIS A 68 8.68 -4.48 8.89
CA HIS A 68 8.12 -5.55 8.07
C HIS A 68 9.22 -6.34 7.37
N LEU A 69 10.18 -5.66 6.74
CA LEU A 69 11.29 -6.33 6.07
C LEU A 69 12.14 -7.14 7.04
N ALA A 70 12.40 -6.61 8.23
CA ALA A 70 13.15 -7.33 9.25
C ALA A 70 12.42 -8.60 9.70
N SER A 71 11.10 -8.55 9.81
CA SER A 71 10.31 -9.71 10.25
C SER A 71 10.18 -10.76 9.14
N THR A 72 10.06 -10.35 7.89
CA THR A 72 9.89 -11.28 6.77
C THR A 72 11.18 -11.98 6.38
N ALA A 73 12.34 -11.45 6.78
CA ALA A 73 13.61 -12.11 6.51
C ALA A 73 13.67 -13.54 7.05
N LYS A 74 12.82 -13.87 8.00
CA LYS A 74 12.75 -15.20 8.62
C LYS A 74 11.54 -16.02 8.17
N GLY A 75 10.68 -15.41 7.36
CA GLY A 75 9.41 -16.04 7.00
C GLY A 75 9.49 -16.80 5.69
N SER A 76 8.64 -17.80 5.56
CA SER A 76 8.47 -18.55 4.32
C SER A 76 7.29 -18.03 3.50
N ARG A 77 6.61 -16.98 3.95
CA ARG A 77 5.46 -16.45 3.24
C ARG A 77 5.88 -15.67 2.02
N ARG A 78 5.01 -15.70 1.03
CA ARG A 78 5.16 -14.86 -0.15
C ARG A 78 5.12 -13.39 0.27
N ALA A 79 6.12 -12.63 -0.13
CA ALA A 79 6.19 -11.21 0.19
C ALA A 79 5.20 -10.41 -0.67
N PRO A 80 4.52 -9.40 -0.09
CA PRO A 80 3.67 -8.52 -0.88
C PRO A 80 4.50 -7.57 -1.73
N THR A 81 3.89 -7.03 -2.78
CA THR A 81 4.45 -5.90 -3.49
C THR A 81 4.23 -4.67 -2.60
N ILE A 82 5.29 -3.98 -2.25
CA ILE A 82 5.23 -2.83 -1.33
C ILE A 82 5.31 -1.53 -2.12
N VAL A 83 4.30 -0.69 -1.97
CA VAL A 83 4.22 0.61 -2.64
C VAL A 83 4.26 1.73 -1.62
N ALA A 84 5.26 2.61 -1.75
CA ALA A 84 5.33 3.85 -1.00
C ALA A 84 4.49 4.87 -1.74
N MET A 85 3.50 5.47 -1.07
CA MET A 85 2.53 6.34 -1.75
C MET A 85 2.32 7.68 -1.05
N SER A 86 3.37 8.24 -0.48
CA SER A 86 3.29 9.58 0.10
C SER A 86 3.04 10.63 -0.99
N SER A 87 2.39 11.73 -0.64
CA SER A 87 2.30 12.89 -1.52
C SER A 87 3.66 13.58 -1.70
N GLU A 88 4.62 13.25 -0.84
CA GLU A 88 5.99 13.77 -0.91
C GLU A 88 6.88 12.79 -1.65
N ALA A 89 7.30 13.12 -2.87
CA ALA A 89 8.12 12.23 -3.69
C ALA A 89 9.42 11.80 -3.00
N LYS A 90 10.04 12.69 -2.23
CA LYS A 90 11.29 12.37 -1.52
C LYS A 90 11.10 11.28 -0.46
N CYS A 91 9.94 11.26 0.19
CA CYS A 91 9.63 10.21 1.15
C CYS A 91 9.50 8.85 0.45
N ASN A 92 8.90 8.85 -0.73
CA ASN A 92 8.76 7.62 -1.52
C ASN A 92 10.13 7.12 -1.98
N GLU A 93 11.03 8.02 -2.39
CA GLU A 93 12.39 7.66 -2.78
C GLU A 93 13.13 7.02 -1.59
N ALA A 94 13.01 7.60 -0.41
CA ALA A 94 13.64 7.05 0.79
C ALA A 94 13.09 5.66 1.11
N MET A 95 11.80 5.45 0.91
CA MET A 95 11.18 4.14 1.17
C MET A 95 11.62 3.11 0.12
N VAL A 96 11.75 3.50 -1.14
CA VAL A 96 12.28 2.60 -2.18
C VAL A 96 13.72 2.23 -1.85
N ASP A 97 14.54 3.20 -1.44
CA ASP A 97 15.92 2.92 -1.02
C ASP A 97 15.97 1.97 0.17
N ALA A 98 14.96 2.00 1.02
CA ALA A 98 14.89 1.11 2.18
C ALA A 98 14.28 -0.26 1.86
N GLY A 99 13.80 -0.49 0.63
CA GLY A 99 13.32 -1.79 0.21
C GLY A 99 11.90 -1.88 -0.33
N ALA A 100 11.16 -0.77 -0.43
CA ALA A 100 9.86 -0.80 -1.10
C ALA A 100 10.07 -1.07 -2.59
N ASP A 101 9.12 -1.76 -3.20
CA ASP A 101 9.22 -2.14 -4.61
C ASP A 101 8.98 -0.97 -5.55
N ARG A 102 8.12 -0.04 -5.16
CA ARG A 102 7.77 1.11 -5.97
C ARG A 102 7.48 2.32 -5.10
N GLY A 103 7.68 3.50 -5.70
CA GLY A 103 7.21 4.76 -5.11
C GLY A 103 6.32 5.46 -6.12
N VAL A 104 5.21 6.02 -5.65
CA VAL A 104 4.30 6.81 -6.48
C VAL A 104 3.70 7.91 -5.62
N VAL A 105 3.57 9.12 -6.15
CA VAL A 105 2.85 10.16 -5.42
C VAL A 105 1.38 9.77 -5.32
N LYS A 106 0.78 10.04 -4.18
CA LYS A 106 -0.54 9.53 -3.81
C LYS A 106 -1.61 9.69 -4.91
N HIS A 107 -1.71 10.85 -5.51
CA HIS A 107 -2.75 11.11 -6.51
C HIS A 107 -2.57 10.31 -7.81
N ARG A 108 -1.42 9.66 -7.98
CA ARG A 108 -1.15 8.81 -9.15
C ARG A 108 -1.21 7.33 -8.85
N LEU A 109 -1.64 6.96 -7.64
CA LEU A 109 -1.70 5.57 -7.22
C LEU A 109 -2.44 4.68 -8.23
N ALA A 110 -3.57 5.16 -8.74
CA ALA A 110 -4.39 4.39 -9.67
C ALA A 110 -3.74 4.17 -11.04
N THR A 111 -2.62 4.84 -11.34
CA THR A 111 -1.92 4.66 -12.62
C THR A 111 -1.00 3.44 -12.62
N LEU A 112 -0.77 2.80 -11.48
CA LEU A 112 0.12 1.64 -11.43
C LEU A 112 -0.46 0.50 -12.25
N PRO A 113 0.40 -0.30 -12.90
CA PRO A 113 -0.06 -1.24 -13.93
C PRO A 113 -0.77 -2.49 -13.41
N PHE A 114 -0.65 -2.80 -12.13
CA PHE A 114 -1.22 -4.04 -11.60
C PHE A 114 -2.72 -3.93 -11.23
N TRP A 115 -3.30 -2.74 -11.26
CA TRP A 115 -4.71 -2.59 -10.93
C TRP A 115 -5.62 -3.15 -12.02
N PRO A 116 -6.68 -3.88 -11.66
CA PRO A 116 -7.71 -4.23 -12.64
C PRO A 116 -8.42 -2.96 -13.09
N ARG A 117 -8.67 -2.83 -14.38
CA ARG A 117 -9.28 -1.63 -14.93
C ARG A 117 -10.78 -1.81 -15.13
N ALA A 118 -11.54 -0.77 -14.78
CA ALA A 118 -12.96 -0.75 -15.04
C ALA A 118 -13.19 -0.69 -16.54
N THR A 119 -14.13 -1.52 -17.00
CA THR A 119 -14.52 -1.46 -18.41
C THR A 119 -15.44 -0.27 -18.58
N THR A 120 -15.23 0.51 -19.66
CA THR A 120 -16.14 1.60 -19.99
C THR A 120 -17.37 0.97 -20.62
N GLY A 121 -18.45 0.97 -19.93
CA GLY A 121 -19.67 0.29 -20.39
C GLY A 121 -20.04 0.60 -21.83
N ARG A 122 -19.75 -0.32 -22.68
CA ARG A 122 -20.14 -0.23 -24.07
C ARG A 122 -20.69 -1.51 -24.55
#